data_9715787ade3a3cbc963ed49223e9112d
#
_entry.id   9715787ade3a3cbc963ed49223e9112d
#
_cell.length_a   1.000
_cell.length_b   1.000
_cell.length_c   1.000
_cell.angle_alpha   90.00
_cell.angle_beta   90.00
_cell.angle_gamma   90.00
#
_symmetry.space_group_name_H-M   'P 1'
#
loop_
_entity.id
_entity.type
_entity.pdbx_description
1 polymer ?
#
loop_
_entity_poly.entity_id
_entity_poly.type
_entity_poly.pdbx_seq_one_letter_code
_entity_poly.pdbx_strand_id
1 'polypeptide(L)'
;MDQPIDASAETTAAFVGRALRGPLDTPILIRNFAGFRRRFGGFWPGSSLGSAVEQFFEHGGRQVYVIRVANNARGAMICLPAEHGALVLRAVEPGSAEQIRAAVDYDGIDKDDESLFNLTLQRVAPDTGLVLDQEIFRRLTCDADSDRYVEGVLLSSSLVRMQSPLPTHRPIATRTEYIQPAQSGTDGLALSDYDLVGSASRGTGIFALNQVEQIDVLYMPPPEIGRVPGPAAVLAAELYCRKRGAMLILDPPEEWKSTYDAIHGIREAGYANSDAISYFPRAIVRDDKNLRPIAIGGAIAGLLCKLDRLHGPWEDLDQRGFALNRELVPAIDIFSSDAHILVKEGLNVIAGKNPGHTMVCGSVTLAHGTQVGDEFGSLTTRRLCLMITNAIDRATRWAVFDPNSTAARERIVNKVHAFMCALSDAGAFKDDHFLVQCDAGTRRKPVDPDRGITILLAFHPAGSNETISLTIQQTAARCRVATTAFAPVRAEVA
;
A
#
# COMPACT_ATOMS: atom_id res chain seq x y z
N MET A 1 -6.73 -22.66 18.35
CA MET A 1 -7.75 -21.89 19.07
C MET A 1 -8.73 -21.33 18.05
N ASP A 2 -10.01 -21.46 18.34
CA ASP A 2 -11.09 -21.08 17.42
C ASP A 2 -11.44 -19.62 17.64
N GLN A 3 -10.67 -18.70 17.01
CA GLN A 3 -10.96 -17.27 17.11
C GLN A 3 -12.18 -16.92 16.25
N PRO A 4 -13.10 -16.08 16.73
CA PRO A 4 -14.19 -15.53 15.93
C PRO A 4 -13.61 -14.70 14.78
N ILE A 5 -14.41 -14.50 13.73
CA ILE A 5 -14.05 -13.58 12.65
C ILE A 5 -14.21 -12.16 13.20
N ASP A 6 -13.17 -11.36 13.12
CA ASP A 6 -13.18 -9.99 13.62
C ASP A 6 -13.93 -9.08 12.64
N ALA A 7 -15.06 -8.53 13.08
CA ALA A 7 -15.85 -7.58 12.31
C ALA A 7 -15.31 -6.14 12.42
N SER A 8 -14.41 -5.89 13.38
CA SER A 8 -13.84 -4.56 13.67
C SER A 8 -12.41 -4.37 13.17
N ALA A 9 -11.95 -5.25 12.27
CA ALA A 9 -10.59 -5.18 11.74
C ALA A 9 -10.27 -3.80 11.17
N GLU A 10 -9.16 -3.21 11.61
CA GLU A 10 -8.73 -1.87 11.19
C GLU A 10 -8.32 -1.89 9.69
N THR A 11 -8.88 -0.96 8.92
CA THR A 11 -8.57 -0.82 7.50
C THR A 11 -7.11 -0.44 7.30
N THR A 12 -6.41 -1.22 6.48
CA THR A 12 -4.97 -1.06 6.21
C THR A 12 -4.76 -0.40 4.85
N ALA A 13 -4.12 0.76 4.85
CA ALA A 13 -3.70 1.46 3.64
C ALA A 13 -2.26 1.10 3.26
N ALA A 14 -1.96 1.13 1.96
CA ALA A 14 -0.63 0.96 1.42
C ALA A 14 -0.34 2.02 0.34
N PHE A 15 0.81 2.69 0.45
CA PHE A 15 1.26 3.72 -0.47
C PHE A 15 2.55 3.28 -1.16
N VAL A 16 2.60 3.38 -2.48
CA VAL A 16 3.76 3.01 -3.30
C VAL A 16 4.25 4.24 -4.06
N GLY A 17 5.48 4.63 -3.83
CA GLY A 17 6.02 5.81 -4.49
C GLY A 17 7.49 6.08 -4.17
N ARG A 18 7.96 7.21 -4.63
CA ARG A 18 9.34 7.66 -4.49
C ARG A 18 9.53 8.40 -3.16
N ALA A 19 10.64 8.15 -2.49
CA ALA A 19 11.02 8.86 -1.27
C ALA A 19 12.51 9.19 -1.27
N LEU A 20 12.90 10.18 -0.47
CA LEU A 20 14.28 10.68 -0.41
C LEU A 20 15.27 9.61 0.05
N ARG A 21 14.89 8.78 1.03
CA ARG A 21 15.71 7.71 1.59
C ARG A 21 14.84 6.55 2.07
N GLY A 22 15.44 5.52 2.62
CA GLY A 22 14.80 4.32 3.13
C GLY A 22 14.97 3.11 2.22
N PRO A 23 14.58 1.91 2.67
CA PRO A 23 14.75 0.69 1.90
C PRO A 23 13.88 0.69 0.64
N LEU A 24 14.40 0.13 -0.43
CA LEU A 24 13.62 -0.11 -1.65
C LEU A 24 12.81 -1.40 -1.52
N ASP A 25 11.65 -1.40 -2.17
CA ASP A 25 10.80 -2.58 -2.36
C ASP A 25 10.53 -3.37 -1.06
N THR A 26 10.48 -2.65 0.06
CA THR A 26 10.26 -3.23 1.38
C THR A 26 9.09 -2.51 2.04
N PRO A 27 8.01 -3.21 2.41
CA PRO A 27 6.87 -2.58 3.07
C PRO A 27 7.22 -2.21 4.51
N ILE A 28 7.20 -0.93 4.81
CA ILE A 28 7.45 -0.39 6.14
C ILE A 28 6.15 0.16 6.72
N LEU A 29 5.76 -0.37 7.88
CA LEU A 29 4.58 0.13 8.60
C LEU A 29 4.90 1.45 9.29
N ILE A 30 4.19 2.49 8.90
CA ILE A 30 4.29 3.85 9.45
C ILE A 30 3.03 4.15 10.26
N ARG A 31 3.21 4.64 11.49
CA ARG A 31 2.11 4.95 12.43
C ARG A 31 1.88 6.44 12.67
N ASN A 32 2.73 7.31 12.16
CA ASN A 32 2.59 8.77 12.20
C ASN A 32 3.57 9.42 11.21
N PHE A 33 3.33 10.68 10.88
CA PHE A 33 4.17 11.41 9.93
C PHE A 33 5.62 11.62 10.44
N ALA A 34 5.83 11.75 11.74
CA ALA A 34 7.18 11.84 12.29
C ALA A 34 8.00 10.56 12.04
N GLY A 35 7.37 9.39 12.11
CA GLY A 35 7.96 8.10 11.73
C GLY A 35 8.31 8.05 10.23
N PHE A 36 7.44 8.57 9.38
CA PHE A 36 7.72 8.69 7.94
C PHE A 36 8.92 9.61 7.68
N ARG A 37 8.96 10.80 8.28
CA ARG A 37 10.09 11.73 8.16
C ARG A 37 11.42 11.09 8.59
N ARG A 38 11.40 10.38 9.70
CA ARG A 38 12.60 9.69 10.21
C ARG A 38 13.07 8.58 9.27
N ARG A 39 12.15 7.79 8.68
CA ARG A 39 12.50 6.63 7.87
C ARG A 39 12.72 6.96 6.39
N PHE A 40 11.89 7.84 5.82
CA PHE A 40 11.84 8.13 4.40
C PHE A 40 12.29 9.56 4.02
N GLY A 41 12.59 10.41 5.00
CA GLY A 41 13.12 11.76 4.79
C GLY A 41 12.07 12.88 4.73
N GLY A 42 10.77 12.56 4.80
CA GLY A 42 9.71 13.57 4.81
C GLY A 42 9.39 14.13 3.43
N PHE A 43 9.18 15.44 3.36
CA PHE A 43 8.90 16.11 2.10
C PHE A 43 10.14 16.17 1.21
N TRP A 44 9.92 15.89 -0.06
CA TRP A 44 10.95 15.96 -1.08
C TRP A 44 10.35 16.44 -2.39
N PRO A 45 10.92 17.48 -3.03
CA PRO A 45 10.38 18.05 -4.29
C PRO A 45 10.26 17.05 -5.45
N GLY A 46 11.03 15.96 -5.39
CA GLY A 46 10.99 14.88 -6.39
C GLY A 46 9.84 13.89 -6.24
N SER A 47 8.91 14.06 -5.28
CA SER A 47 7.82 13.10 -5.05
C SER A 47 6.65 13.70 -4.28
N SER A 48 5.45 13.23 -4.61
CA SER A 48 4.21 13.55 -3.86
C SER A 48 3.95 12.61 -2.68
N LEU A 49 4.78 11.57 -2.48
CA LEU A 49 4.55 10.56 -1.43
C LEU A 49 4.54 11.17 -0.02
N GLY A 50 5.47 12.10 0.26
CA GLY A 50 5.53 12.77 1.57
C GLY A 50 4.25 13.52 1.91
N SER A 51 3.73 14.32 0.96
CA SER A 51 2.46 15.03 1.11
C SER A 51 1.27 14.09 1.23
N ALA A 52 1.27 12.98 0.48
CA ALA A 52 0.22 11.96 0.57
C ALA A 52 0.16 11.30 1.96
N VAL A 53 1.31 10.96 2.53
CA VAL A 53 1.39 10.36 3.87
C VAL A 53 0.99 11.36 4.95
N GLU A 54 1.36 12.64 4.82
CA GLU A 54 0.90 13.67 5.75
C GLU A 54 -0.61 13.84 5.70
N GLN A 55 -1.17 14.03 4.51
CA GLN A 55 -2.63 14.10 4.30
C GLN A 55 -3.36 12.90 4.91
N PHE A 56 -2.81 11.69 4.76
CA PHE A 56 -3.40 10.48 5.34
C PHE A 56 -3.55 10.58 6.85
N PHE A 57 -2.50 10.98 7.57
CA PHE A 57 -2.54 11.09 9.02
C PHE A 57 -3.41 12.26 9.50
N GLU A 58 -3.38 13.40 8.82
CA GLU A 58 -4.21 14.57 9.13
C GLU A 58 -5.71 14.29 8.96
N HIS A 59 -6.08 13.38 8.05
CA HIS A 59 -7.47 13.00 7.80
C HIS A 59 -7.91 11.76 8.58
N GLY A 60 -7.10 11.31 9.55
CA GLY A 60 -7.49 10.33 10.56
C GLY A 60 -7.06 8.90 10.29
N GLY A 61 -6.20 8.68 9.30
CA GLY A 61 -5.45 7.43 9.16
C GLY A 61 -4.55 7.21 10.37
N ARG A 62 -4.37 5.96 10.78
CA ARG A 62 -3.54 5.59 11.94
C ARG A 62 -2.27 4.84 11.58
N GLN A 63 -2.35 4.04 10.53
CA GLN A 63 -1.23 3.24 10.05
C GLN A 63 -1.29 3.05 8.54
N VAL A 64 -0.14 3.07 7.90
CA VAL A 64 -0.01 2.88 6.46
C VAL A 64 1.28 2.14 6.15
N TYR A 65 1.22 1.16 5.26
CA TYR A 65 2.42 0.58 4.69
C TYR A 65 2.95 1.49 3.59
N VAL A 66 4.24 1.81 3.65
CA VAL A 66 4.91 2.60 2.63
C VAL A 66 5.95 1.73 1.93
N ILE A 67 5.88 1.67 0.61
CA ILE A 67 6.87 1.05 -0.25
C ILE A 67 7.57 2.14 -1.05
N ARG A 68 8.89 2.25 -0.82
CA ARG A 68 9.74 3.09 -1.64
C ARG A 68 10.16 2.36 -2.91
N VAL A 69 9.95 2.99 -4.05
CA VAL A 69 10.45 2.53 -5.35
C VAL A 69 11.40 3.56 -5.94
N ALA A 70 12.32 3.13 -6.81
CA ALA A 70 13.26 4.00 -7.49
C ALA A 70 13.66 3.43 -8.84
N ASN A 71 14.05 4.32 -9.75
CA ASN A 71 14.56 3.96 -11.07
C ASN A 71 16.08 4.19 -11.09
N ASN A 72 16.87 3.12 -11.09
CA ASN A 72 18.35 3.17 -11.14
C ASN A 72 19.02 4.04 -10.05
N ALA A 73 18.41 4.15 -8.87
CA ALA A 73 19.04 4.79 -7.72
C ALA A 73 20.26 3.97 -7.26
N ARG A 74 21.28 4.64 -6.77
CA ARG A 74 22.53 4.01 -6.32
C ARG A 74 22.88 4.43 -4.91
N GLY A 75 23.39 3.46 -4.13
CA GLY A 75 23.92 3.72 -2.79
C GLY A 75 25.29 4.43 -2.86
N ALA A 76 25.56 5.24 -1.84
CA ALA A 76 26.87 5.86 -1.65
C ALA A 76 27.96 4.79 -1.54
N MET A 77 29.17 5.12 -1.95
CA MET A 77 30.32 4.19 -1.97
C MET A 77 31.45 4.74 -1.12
N ILE A 78 31.89 3.96 -0.13
CA ILE A 78 33.04 4.25 0.71
C ILE A 78 34.20 3.36 0.26
N CYS A 79 35.38 3.94 0.11
CA CYS A 79 36.61 3.22 -0.18
C CYS A 79 37.55 3.31 1.02
N LEU A 80 37.78 2.20 1.70
CA LEU A 80 38.73 2.07 2.80
C LEU A 80 40.06 1.60 2.24
N PRO A 81 41.11 2.43 2.22
CA PRO A 81 42.40 2.07 1.62
C PRO A 81 43.05 0.91 2.38
N ALA A 82 43.69 0.03 1.65
CA ALA A 82 44.57 -1.03 2.14
C ALA A 82 45.95 -0.90 1.50
N GLU A 83 46.95 -1.68 1.95
CA GLU A 83 48.29 -1.62 1.39
C GLU A 83 48.29 -1.92 -0.11
N HIS A 84 47.45 -2.87 -0.52
CA HIS A 84 47.21 -3.17 -1.94
C HIS A 84 45.70 -3.16 -2.22
N GLY A 85 45.21 -2.09 -2.87
CA GLY A 85 43.77 -1.92 -3.18
C GLY A 85 42.97 -1.18 -2.10
N ALA A 86 41.67 -1.45 -2.03
CA ALA A 86 40.78 -0.88 -1.07
C ALA A 86 39.62 -1.83 -0.77
N LEU A 87 39.13 -1.81 0.48
CA LEU A 87 37.83 -2.40 0.79
C LEU A 87 36.73 -1.42 0.38
N VAL A 88 35.93 -1.80 -0.59
CA VAL A 88 34.86 -0.98 -1.14
C VAL A 88 33.51 -1.39 -0.53
N LEU A 89 32.87 -0.44 0.11
CA LEU A 89 31.55 -0.61 0.75
C LEU A 89 30.52 0.25 0.03
N ARG A 90 29.36 -0.32 -0.26
CA ARG A 90 28.23 0.42 -0.86
C ARG A 90 27.06 0.45 0.12
N ALA A 91 26.44 1.61 0.30
CA ALA A 91 25.22 1.75 1.09
C ALA A 91 24.12 0.84 0.57
N VAL A 92 23.43 0.16 1.50
CA VAL A 92 22.26 -0.70 1.20
C VAL A 92 21.11 0.15 0.68
N GLU A 93 20.87 1.31 1.30
CA GLU A 93 19.82 2.22 0.90
C GLU A 93 20.38 3.22 -0.12
N PRO A 94 19.83 3.29 -1.34
CA PRO A 94 20.26 4.25 -2.32
C PRO A 94 19.64 5.62 -2.06
N GLY A 95 20.29 6.67 -2.53
CA GLY A 95 19.81 8.03 -2.48
C GLY A 95 20.90 9.06 -2.19
N SER A 96 20.68 10.29 -2.64
CA SER A 96 21.62 11.40 -2.42
C SER A 96 21.66 11.87 -0.96
N ALA A 97 20.58 11.65 -0.22
CA ALA A 97 20.47 12.02 1.19
C ALA A 97 20.99 10.94 2.15
N GLU A 98 21.41 9.79 1.65
CA GLU A 98 21.99 8.74 2.48
C GLU A 98 23.46 9.04 2.74
N GLN A 99 23.76 9.50 3.94
CA GLN A 99 25.11 9.79 4.36
C GLN A 99 25.61 8.73 5.32
N ILE A 100 26.50 7.87 4.80
CA ILE A 100 27.22 6.87 5.57
C ILE A 100 28.69 7.26 5.68
N ARG A 101 29.34 6.88 6.78
CA ARG A 101 30.78 6.99 6.96
C ARG A 101 31.34 5.78 7.68
N ALA A 102 32.60 5.52 7.50
CA ALA A 102 33.27 4.35 8.07
C ALA A 102 34.58 4.71 8.76
N ALA A 103 34.91 3.97 9.80
CA ALA A 103 36.23 4.04 10.43
C ALA A 103 36.76 2.63 10.64
N VAL A 104 38.07 2.51 10.55
CA VAL A 104 38.83 1.28 10.80
C VAL A 104 39.77 1.50 11.98
N ASP A 105 39.80 0.58 12.91
CA ASP A 105 40.74 0.56 14.02
C ASP A 105 41.26 -0.87 14.27
N TYR A 106 42.27 -0.98 15.13
CA TYR A 106 42.88 -2.25 15.55
C TYR A 106 42.83 -2.41 17.09
N ASP A 107 41.89 -1.74 17.75
CA ASP A 107 41.76 -1.78 19.19
C ASP A 107 41.41 -3.19 19.68
N GLY A 108 42.20 -3.70 20.65
CA GLY A 108 42.03 -5.04 21.17
C GLY A 108 42.44 -6.18 20.23
N ILE A 109 43.20 -5.86 19.18
CA ILE A 109 43.85 -6.84 18.29
C ILE A 109 45.33 -6.91 18.65
N ASP A 110 45.89 -8.12 18.63
CA ASP A 110 47.32 -8.33 18.87
C ASP A 110 48.12 -7.61 17.79
N LYS A 111 49.19 -6.96 18.15
CA LYS A 111 50.06 -6.21 17.23
C LYS A 111 50.71 -7.10 16.16
N ASP A 112 50.90 -8.37 16.52
CA ASP A 112 51.50 -9.35 15.61
C ASP A 112 50.49 -9.97 14.66
N ASP A 113 49.18 -9.70 14.86
CA ASP A 113 48.11 -10.15 13.94
C ASP A 113 47.75 -9.04 12.96
N GLU A 114 48.40 -9.07 11.81
CA GLU A 114 48.15 -8.11 10.72
C GLU A 114 46.98 -8.48 9.82
N SER A 115 46.25 -9.57 10.11
CA SER A 115 45.11 -10.02 9.30
C SER A 115 43.76 -9.42 9.77
N LEU A 116 43.65 -9.04 11.06
CA LEU A 116 42.42 -8.61 11.69
C LEU A 116 42.28 -7.08 11.73
N PHE A 117 41.02 -6.62 11.67
CA PHE A 117 40.65 -5.22 11.84
C PHE A 117 39.23 -5.07 12.43
N ASN A 118 38.91 -3.92 13.01
CA ASN A 118 37.57 -3.54 13.40
C ASN A 118 37.02 -2.53 12.42
N LEU A 119 35.71 -2.58 12.16
CA LEU A 119 35.00 -1.68 11.26
C LEU A 119 33.83 -1.04 12.00
N THR A 120 33.81 0.29 12.07
CA THR A 120 32.68 1.06 12.57
C THR A 120 32.00 1.75 11.39
N LEU A 121 30.72 1.54 11.26
CA LEU A 121 29.86 2.17 10.25
C LEU A 121 28.89 3.11 10.93
N GLN A 122 28.66 4.28 10.37
CA GLN A 122 27.68 5.23 10.87
C GLN A 122 26.84 5.79 9.73
N ARG A 123 25.53 5.91 9.99
CA ARG A 123 24.62 6.73 9.22
C ARG A 123 24.47 8.06 9.94
N VAL A 124 24.65 9.16 9.24
CA VAL A 124 24.56 10.49 9.83
C VAL A 124 23.46 11.32 9.16
N ALA A 125 22.83 12.21 9.93
CA ALA A 125 21.86 13.16 9.40
C ALA A 125 22.57 14.18 8.51
N PRO A 126 22.10 14.42 7.27
CA PRO A 126 22.77 15.33 6.34
C PRO A 126 22.82 16.78 6.85
N ASP A 127 21.79 17.20 7.60
CA ASP A 127 21.65 18.59 8.05
C ASP A 127 22.43 18.90 9.32
N THR A 128 22.56 17.92 10.23
CA THR A 128 23.11 18.13 11.59
C THR A 128 24.36 17.33 11.86
N GLY A 129 24.71 16.36 11.02
CA GLY A 129 25.82 15.45 11.23
C GLY A 129 25.61 14.49 12.43
N LEU A 130 24.41 14.47 13.04
CA LEU A 130 24.09 13.58 14.16
C LEU A 130 24.07 12.13 13.69
N VAL A 131 24.64 11.25 14.50
CA VAL A 131 24.60 9.82 14.25
C VAL A 131 23.17 9.31 14.43
N LEU A 132 22.58 8.79 13.34
CA LEU A 132 21.25 8.22 13.32
C LEU A 132 21.25 6.72 13.59
N ASP A 133 22.35 6.06 13.14
CA ASP A 133 22.51 4.62 13.23
C ASP A 133 24.00 4.27 13.27
N GLN A 134 24.38 3.21 13.96
CA GLN A 134 25.76 2.77 14.10
C GLN A 134 25.86 1.26 14.18
N GLU A 135 26.81 0.69 13.44
CA GLU A 135 27.18 -0.71 13.50
C GLU A 135 28.68 -0.85 13.77
N ILE A 136 29.06 -1.78 14.62
CA ILE A 136 30.45 -2.06 14.96
C ILE A 136 30.73 -3.55 14.77
N PHE A 137 31.64 -3.84 13.87
CA PHE A 137 32.10 -5.19 13.56
C PHE A 137 33.53 -5.35 14.05
N ARG A 138 33.76 -6.31 14.92
CA ARG A 138 35.07 -6.54 15.51
C ARG A 138 35.74 -7.77 14.92
N ARG A 139 37.08 -7.70 14.81
CA ARG A 139 37.96 -8.81 14.39
C ARG A 139 37.55 -9.39 13.04
N LEU A 140 37.28 -8.51 12.07
CA LEU A 140 37.06 -8.88 10.67
C LEU A 140 38.38 -9.24 9.99
N THR A 141 38.31 -10.08 8.97
CA THR A 141 39.45 -10.39 8.11
C THR A 141 39.07 -10.40 6.64
N CYS A 142 40.05 -10.20 5.78
CA CYS A 142 39.92 -10.36 4.32
C CYS A 142 40.15 -11.81 3.87
N ASP A 143 40.46 -12.73 4.78
CA ASP A 143 40.66 -14.16 4.49
C ASP A 143 39.32 -14.87 4.33
N ALA A 144 39.09 -15.44 3.14
CA ALA A 144 37.81 -16.07 2.78
C ALA A 144 37.54 -17.39 3.54
N ASP A 145 38.57 -18.02 4.10
CA ASP A 145 38.44 -19.27 4.84
C ASP A 145 38.08 -19.05 6.32
N SER A 146 38.00 -17.80 6.75
CA SER A 146 37.70 -17.42 8.13
C SER A 146 36.22 -17.23 8.39
N ASP A 147 35.71 -17.65 9.56
CA ASP A 147 34.35 -17.34 10.05
C ASP A 147 34.12 -15.83 10.24
N ARG A 148 35.20 -15.04 10.31
CA ARG A 148 35.15 -13.58 10.42
C ARG A 148 35.40 -12.87 9.09
N TYR A 149 35.24 -13.59 7.99
CA TYR A 149 35.35 -13.04 6.63
C TYR A 149 34.43 -11.85 6.42
N VAL A 150 34.99 -10.72 6.04
CA VAL A 150 34.28 -9.44 5.99
C VAL A 150 33.03 -9.47 5.10
N GLU A 151 33.06 -10.15 3.95
CA GLU A 151 31.91 -10.25 3.06
C GLU A 151 30.76 -10.99 3.74
N GLY A 152 31.01 -12.15 4.33
CA GLY A 152 30.02 -12.96 5.02
C GLY A 152 29.41 -12.22 6.22
N VAL A 153 30.26 -11.56 7.03
CA VAL A 153 29.79 -10.79 8.20
C VAL A 153 28.95 -9.59 7.78
N LEU A 154 29.34 -8.85 6.74
CA LEU A 154 28.60 -7.67 6.24
C LEU A 154 27.28 -8.00 5.52
N LEU A 155 26.98 -9.28 5.25
CA LEU A 155 25.62 -9.67 4.84
C LEU A 155 24.57 -9.34 5.93
N SER A 156 24.97 -9.33 7.20
CA SER A 156 24.09 -8.95 8.31
C SER A 156 23.97 -7.43 8.53
N SER A 157 24.83 -6.61 7.91
CA SER A 157 24.77 -5.15 8.03
C SER A 157 23.47 -4.59 7.47
N SER A 158 22.86 -3.64 8.13
CA SER A 158 21.74 -2.86 7.61
C SER A 158 22.20 -1.63 6.81
N LEU A 159 23.48 -1.24 6.92
CA LEU A 159 24.02 -0.01 6.36
C LEU A 159 24.75 -0.23 5.04
N VAL A 160 25.58 -1.28 4.93
CA VAL A 160 26.43 -1.49 3.77
C VAL A 160 26.43 -2.92 3.25
N ARG A 161 26.85 -3.07 2.00
CA ARG A 161 27.30 -4.32 1.39
C ARG A 161 28.69 -4.12 0.82
N MET A 162 29.51 -5.15 0.90
CA MET A 162 30.82 -5.15 0.27
C MET A 162 30.72 -5.25 -1.25
N GLN A 163 31.67 -4.65 -1.95
CA GLN A 163 31.85 -4.81 -3.41
C GLN A 163 33.18 -5.48 -3.73
N SER A 164 33.13 -6.43 -4.63
CA SER A 164 34.33 -7.09 -5.17
C SER A 164 35.10 -6.15 -6.12
N PRO A 165 36.44 -6.29 -6.23
CA PRO A 165 37.28 -7.26 -5.54
C PRO A 165 37.65 -6.81 -4.12
N LEU A 166 37.92 -7.80 -3.24
CA LEU A 166 38.50 -7.56 -1.92
C LEU A 166 39.99 -7.26 -1.99
N PRO A 167 40.50 -6.39 -1.08
CA PRO A 167 41.94 -6.26 -0.90
C PRO A 167 42.49 -7.52 -0.25
N THR A 168 43.77 -7.86 -0.54
CA THR A 168 44.48 -8.98 0.06
C THR A 168 44.94 -8.69 1.50
N HIS A 169 45.03 -7.42 1.87
CA HIS A 169 45.47 -6.95 3.18
C HIS A 169 44.33 -6.20 3.88
N ARG A 170 44.36 -6.18 5.19
CA ARG A 170 43.39 -5.42 5.99
C ARG A 170 43.41 -3.92 5.62
N PRO A 171 42.25 -3.22 5.71
CA PRO A 171 42.21 -1.77 5.53
C PRO A 171 43.09 -1.04 6.54
N ILE A 172 43.69 0.07 6.13
CA ILE A 172 44.54 0.93 6.98
C ILE A 172 43.67 1.60 8.04
N ALA A 173 44.15 1.61 9.30
CA ALA A 173 43.44 2.26 10.40
C ALA A 173 43.27 3.77 10.14
N THR A 174 42.02 4.25 10.34
CA THR A 174 41.64 5.67 10.07
C THR A 174 41.93 6.59 11.27
N ARG A 175 42.51 6.05 12.33
CA ARG A 175 42.80 6.74 13.59
C ARG A 175 41.54 7.34 14.21
N THR A 176 41.41 8.68 14.24
CA THR A 176 40.27 9.41 14.84
C THR A 176 39.27 9.92 13.82
N GLU A 177 39.54 9.73 12.54
CA GLU A 177 38.71 10.28 11.46
C GLU A 177 37.80 9.19 10.86
N TYR A 178 36.63 9.63 10.40
CA TYR A 178 35.74 8.80 9.59
C TYR A 178 35.93 9.08 8.11
N ILE A 179 36.12 8.04 7.32
CA ILE A 179 36.18 8.13 5.87
C ILE A 179 34.76 8.38 5.34
N GLN A 180 34.63 9.47 4.58
CA GLN A 180 33.41 9.86 3.91
C GLN A 180 33.25 9.09 2.58
N PRO A 181 32.06 9.04 1.98
CA PRO A 181 31.87 8.39 0.69
C PRO A 181 32.78 8.99 -0.39
N ALA A 182 33.50 8.13 -1.10
CA ALA A 182 34.25 8.51 -2.29
C ALA A 182 33.32 8.84 -3.48
N GLN A 183 32.12 8.25 -3.48
CA GLN A 183 31.05 8.53 -4.41
C GLN A 183 29.73 8.65 -3.66
N SER A 184 29.05 9.78 -3.80
CA SER A 184 27.71 10.01 -3.24
C SER A 184 26.68 9.07 -3.87
N GLY A 185 25.65 8.76 -3.13
CA GLY A 185 24.48 8.06 -3.65
C GLY A 185 23.69 8.92 -4.64
N THR A 186 22.82 8.30 -5.42
CA THR A 186 21.95 8.99 -6.38
C THR A 186 20.50 8.58 -6.19
N ASP A 187 19.58 9.54 -6.37
CA ASP A 187 18.13 9.28 -6.28
C ASP A 187 17.56 8.58 -7.51
N GLY A 188 18.41 8.35 -8.51
CA GLY A 188 18.03 7.72 -9.78
C GLY A 188 17.29 8.66 -10.72
N LEU A 189 16.66 8.05 -11.72
CA LEU A 189 15.91 8.73 -12.77
C LEU A 189 14.44 8.91 -12.38
N ALA A 190 13.68 9.62 -13.21
CA ALA A 190 12.22 9.67 -13.13
C ALA A 190 11.60 8.26 -13.13
N LEU A 191 10.57 8.05 -12.31
CA LEU A 191 9.88 6.76 -12.31
C LEU A 191 9.12 6.54 -13.62
N SER A 192 9.21 5.33 -14.13
CA SER A 192 8.31 4.80 -15.15
C SER A 192 7.19 3.98 -14.49
N ASP A 193 6.16 3.64 -15.27
CA ASP A 193 5.11 2.73 -14.82
C ASP A 193 5.69 1.37 -14.37
N TYR A 194 6.74 0.91 -15.06
CA TYR A 194 7.39 -0.37 -14.75
C TYR A 194 8.08 -0.37 -13.38
N ASP A 195 8.56 0.78 -12.90
CA ASP A 195 9.15 0.91 -11.57
C ASP A 195 8.09 0.86 -10.48
N LEU A 196 6.90 1.43 -10.74
CA LEU A 196 5.75 1.34 -9.83
C LEU A 196 5.19 -0.08 -9.78
N VAL A 197 5.03 -0.72 -10.94
CA VAL A 197 4.53 -2.10 -11.03
C VAL A 197 5.52 -3.08 -10.43
N GLY A 198 6.79 -2.98 -10.82
CA GLY A 198 7.83 -3.90 -10.37
C GLY A 198 7.67 -5.31 -10.94
N SER A 199 8.12 -6.31 -10.18
CA SER A 199 8.14 -7.71 -10.59
C SER A 199 7.61 -8.62 -9.49
N ALA A 200 6.63 -9.46 -9.81
CA ALA A 200 6.06 -10.42 -8.88
C ALA A 200 7.08 -11.48 -8.41
N SER A 201 7.99 -11.91 -9.30
CA SER A 201 9.01 -12.91 -8.98
C SER A 201 10.11 -12.36 -8.07
N ARG A 202 10.41 -11.05 -8.17
CA ARG A 202 11.40 -10.37 -7.34
C ARG A 202 10.77 -9.70 -6.10
N GLY A 203 9.45 -9.59 -6.04
CA GLY A 203 8.75 -8.89 -4.96
C GLY A 203 9.03 -7.39 -4.95
N THR A 204 9.14 -6.75 -6.12
CA THR A 204 9.42 -5.32 -6.25
C THR A 204 8.19 -4.54 -6.69
N GLY A 205 8.20 -3.20 -6.51
CA GLY A 205 7.07 -2.34 -6.84
C GLY A 205 5.83 -2.67 -6.00
N ILE A 206 4.63 -2.65 -6.62
CA ILE A 206 3.39 -3.04 -5.93
C ILE A 206 3.44 -4.48 -5.39
N PHE A 207 4.23 -5.37 -6.00
CA PHE A 207 4.35 -6.76 -5.55
C PHE A 207 5.16 -6.92 -4.27
N ALA A 208 5.87 -5.90 -3.80
CA ALA A 208 6.46 -5.88 -2.47
C ALA A 208 5.38 -6.06 -1.38
N LEU A 209 4.15 -5.58 -1.62
CA LEU A 209 3.00 -5.77 -0.75
C LEU A 209 2.55 -7.23 -0.57
N ASN A 210 3.10 -8.18 -1.35
CA ASN A 210 2.86 -9.61 -1.11
C ASN A 210 3.41 -10.09 0.25
N GLN A 211 4.33 -9.32 0.86
CA GLN A 211 4.86 -9.57 2.20
C GLN A 211 3.91 -9.09 3.30
N VAL A 212 2.89 -8.31 2.96
CA VAL A 212 1.87 -7.81 3.90
C VAL A 212 0.65 -8.72 3.83
N GLU A 213 0.17 -9.15 4.98
CA GLU A 213 -0.96 -10.09 5.04
C GLU A 213 -2.24 -9.49 4.44
N GLN A 214 -2.58 -8.26 4.82
CA GLN A 214 -3.79 -7.57 4.38
C GLN A 214 -3.49 -6.13 3.96
N ILE A 215 -4.09 -5.73 2.86
CA ILE A 215 -4.26 -4.34 2.45
C ILE A 215 -5.70 -4.15 1.99
N ASP A 216 -6.32 -3.04 2.35
CA ASP A 216 -7.71 -2.72 2.00
C ASP A 216 -7.78 -1.53 1.05
N VAL A 217 -6.77 -0.66 1.10
CA VAL A 217 -6.63 0.52 0.23
C VAL A 217 -5.22 0.60 -0.33
N LEU A 218 -5.09 0.67 -1.65
CA LEU A 218 -3.85 0.95 -2.34
C LEU A 218 -3.89 2.36 -2.94
N TYR A 219 -2.82 3.11 -2.74
CA TYR A 219 -2.64 4.40 -3.36
C TYR A 219 -1.24 4.54 -3.94
N MET A 220 -1.17 4.98 -5.18
CA MET A 220 0.05 5.35 -5.86
C MET A 220 0.02 6.87 -6.10
N PRO A 221 0.58 7.67 -5.20
CA PRO A 221 0.62 9.12 -5.39
C PRO A 221 1.38 9.48 -6.67
N PRO A 222 1.11 10.63 -7.28
CA PRO A 222 1.84 11.11 -8.44
C PRO A 222 3.35 10.92 -8.28
N PRO A 223 4.01 10.17 -9.18
CA PRO A 223 5.44 9.85 -9.06
C PRO A 223 6.32 11.10 -9.11
N GLU A 224 5.84 12.12 -9.78
CA GLU A 224 6.37 13.47 -9.84
C GLU A 224 5.24 14.47 -9.73
N ILE A 225 5.56 15.67 -9.31
CA ILE A 225 4.58 16.74 -9.21
C ILE A 225 3.99 17.02 -10.61
N GLY A 226 2.65 16.91 -10.74
CA GLY A 226 1.93 17.13 -12.00
C GLY A 226 1.80 15.90 -12.90
N ARG A 227 2.42 14.76 -12.58
CA ARG A 227 2.36 13.54 -13.39
C ARG A 227 1.68 12.41 -12.62
N VAL A 228 0.52 11.95 -13.05
CA VAL A 228 -0.13 10.75 -12.52
C VAL A 228 0.55 9.47 -12.98
N PRO A 229 0.36 8.33 -12.30
CA PRO A 229 0.75 7.01 -12.80
C PRO A 229 0.15 6.78 -14.20
N GLY A 230 0.94 6.21 -15.11
CA GLY A 230 0.48 5.95 -16.46
C GLY A 230 -0.43 4.72 -16.57
N PRO A 231 -0.98 4.46 -17.76
CA PRO A 231 -1.99 3.40 -17.96
C PRO A 231 -1.50 2.00 -17.58
N ALA A 232 -0.23 1.70 -17.79
CA ALA A 232 0.33 0.39 -17.43
C ALA A 232 0.39 0.18 -15.91
N ALA A 233 0.75 1.22 -15.15
CA ALA A 233 0.76 1.17 -13.69
C ALA A 233 -0.67 1.07 -13.14
N VAL A 234 -1.60 1.84 -13.68
CA VAL A 234 -3.02 1.80 -13.28
C VAL A 234 -3.60 0.42 -13.51
N LEU A 235 -3.47 -0.15 -14.71
CA LEU A 235 -4.00 -1.49 -15.03
C LEU A 235 -3.40 -2.58 -14.12
N ALA A 236 -2.09 -2.52 -13.89
CA ALA A 236 -1.44 -3.48 -13.00
C ALA A 236 -1.92 -3.36 -11.55
N ALA A 237 -2.11 -2.13 -11.06
CA ALA A 237 -2.64 -1.87 -9.72
C ALA A 237 -4.10 -2.32 -9.59
N GLU A 238 -4.94 -2.09 -10.59
CA GLU A 238 -6.32 -2.59 -10.63
C GLU A 238 -6.39 -4.12 -10.54
N LEU A 239 -5.59 -4.82 -11.36
CA LEU A 239 -5.49 -6.28 -11.31
C LEU A 239 -4.97 -6.78 -9.97
N TYR A 240 -4.00 -6.05 -9.40
CA TYR A 240 -3.46 -6.36 -8.09
C TYR A 240 -4.50 -6.18 -6.98
N CYS A 241 -5.22 -5.05 -6.97
CA CYS A 241 -6.28 -4.76 -6.02
C CYS A 241 -7.41 -5.79 -6.10
N ARG A 242 -7.87 -6.12 -7.30
CA ARG A 242 -8.87 -7.18 -7.52
C ARG A 242 -8.44 -8.52 -6.92
N LYS A 243 -7.17 -8.89 -7.10
CA LYS A 243 -6.62 -10.13 -6.56
C LYS A 243 -6.48 -10.10 -5.03
N ARG A 244 -6.20 -8.92 -4.47
CA ARG A 244 -5.97 -8.73 -3.02
C ARG A 244 -7.24 -8.37 -2.25
N GLY A 245 -8.34 -8.09 -2.95
CA GLY A 245 -9.57 -7.59 -2.33
C GLY A 245 -9.41 -6.18 -1.75
N ALA A 246 -8.70 -5.30 -2.44
CA ALA A 246 -8.41 -3.94 -2.02
C ALA A 246 -9.03 -2.90 -2.96
N MET A 247 -9.24 -1.68 -2.48
CA MET A 247 -9.66 -0.52 -3.27
C MET A 247 -8.44 0.27 -3.74
N LEU A 248 -8.43 0.65 -5.01
CA LEU A 248 -7.43 1.54 -5.60
C LEU A 248 -7.93 2.99 -5.59
N ILE A 249 -7.11 3.92 -5.10
CA ILE A 249 -7.39 5.36 -5.24
C ILE A 249 -6.58 5.90 -6.40
N LEU A 250 -7.25 6.57 -7.33
CA LEU A 250 -6.66 7.25 -8.48
C LEU A 250 -6.90 8.76 -8.38
N ASP A 251 -5.84 9.54 -8.56
CA ASP A 251 -5.98 10.99 -8.69
C ASP A 251 -6.33 11.38 -10.12
N PRO A 252 -7.19 12.41 -10.29
CA PRO A 252 -7.44 12.96 -11.61
C PRO A 252 -6.17 13.61 -12.18
N PRO A 253 -5.93 13.54 -13.49
CA PRO A 253 -4.86 14.26 -14.16
C PRO A 253 -4.93 15.78 -13.91
N GLU A 254 -3.77 16.46 -13.91
CA GLU A 254 -3.70 17.91 -13.68
C GLU A 254 -4.32 18.72 -14.85
N GLU A 255 -4.42 18.08 -16.01
CA GLU A 255 -5.00 18.64 -17.23
C GLU A 255 -6.52 18.80 -17.15
N TRP A 256 -7.20 18.07 -16.28
CA TRP A 256 -8.65 18.20 -16.08
C TRP A 256 -8.96 19.50 -15.31
N LYS A 257 -9.23 20.55 -16.05
CA LYS A 257 -9.44 21.92 -15.54
C LYS A 257 -10.92 22.34 -15.53
N SER A 258 -11.80 21.45 -15.97
CA SER A 258 -13.24 21.70 -16.03
C SER A 258 -14.02 20.38 -15.86
N THR A 259 -15.30 20.47 -15.54
CA THR A 259 -16.24 19.33 -15.55
C THR A 259 -16.24 18.62 -16.89
N TYR A 260 -16.16 19.37 -17.98
CA TYR A 260 -16.10 18.81 -19.33
C TYR A 260 -14.83 17.96 -19.53
N ASP A 261 -13.66 18.48 -19.14
CA ASP A 261 -12.40 17.75 -19.27
C ASP A 261 -12.42 16.45 -18.44
N ALA A 262 -13.00 16.50 -17.24
CA ALA A 262 -13.10 15.35 -16.36
C ALA A 262 -14.00 14.26 -16.96
N ILE A 263 -15.18 14.63 -17.49
CA ILE A 263 -16.11 13.69 -18.12
C ILE A 263 -15.50 13.08 -19.39
N HIS A 264 -14.88 13.91 -20.23
CA HIS A 264 -14.24 13.44 -21.45
C HIS A 264 -13.05 12.53 -21.14
N GLY A 265 -12.20 12.97 -20.20
CA GLY A 265 -11.00 12.24 -19.82
C GLY A 265 -11.29 10.88 -19.17
N ILE A 266 -12.33 10.76 -18.32
CA ILE A 266 -12.68 9.47 -17.71
C ILE A 266 -13.22 8.48 -18.75
N ARG A 267 -13.98 8.98 -19.74
CA ARG A 267 -14.49 8.17 -20.84
C ARG A 267 -13.39 7.72 -21.80
N GLU A 268 -12.43 8.61 -22.12
CA GLU A 268 -11.28 8.26 -22.95
C GLU A 268 -10.34 7.26 -22.24
N ALA A 269 -10.13 7.44 -20.95
CA ALA A 269 -9.32 6.51 -20.16
C ALA A 269 -9.91 5.11 -20.10
N GLY A 270 -11.23 4.97 -20.31
CA GLY A 270 -11.92 3.69 -20.30
C GLY A 270 -11.90 2.99 -18.95
N TYR A 271 -11.70 3.72 -17.86
CA TYR A 271 -11.73 3.16 -16.52
C TYR A 271 -13.15 2.74 -16.16
N ALA A 272 -13.39 1.44 -16.08
CA ALA A 272 -14.66 0.84 -15.70
C ALA A 272 -14.40 -0.24 -14.63
N ASN A 273 -13.86 0.18 -13.50
CA ASN A 273 -13.38 -0.74 -12.46
C ASN A 273 -14.10 -0.51 -11.13
N SER A 274 -14.75 -1.55 -10.64
CA SER A 274 -15.42 -1.54 -9.34
C SER A 274 -14.47 -1.50 -8.14
N ASP A 275 -13.18 -1.80 -8.34
CA ASP A 275 -12.15 -1.78 -7.30
C ASP A 275 -11.34 -0.49 -7.30
N ALA A 276 -11.77 0.53 -8.07
CA ALA A 276 -11.09 1.81 -8.14
C ALA A 276 -12.05 2.99 -7.91
N ILE A 277 -11.54 4.05 -7.29
CA ILE A 277 -12.25 5.31 -7.03
C ILE A 277 -11.39 6.50 -7.41
N SER A 278 -12.04 7.58 -7.80
CA SER A 278 -11.40 8.88 -8.04
C SER A 278 -12.26 10.02 -7.52
N TYR A 279 -11.60 11.09 -7.07
CA TYR A 279 -12.24 12.31 -6.55
C TYR A 279 -11.75 13.52 -7.35
N PHE A 280 -12.69 14.26 -7.94
CA PHE A 280 -12.44 15.46 -8.72
C PHE A 280 -13.10 16.69 -8.03
N PRO A 281 -12.50 17.87 -8.14
CA PRO A 281 -11.20 18.20 -8.70
C PRO A 281 -10.04 17.87 -7.76
N ARG A 282 -8.81 18.20 -8.15
CA ARG A 282 -7.68 18.31 -7.25
C ARG A 282 -7.91 19.43 -6.24
N ALA A 283 -7.16 19.48 -5.16
CA ALA A 283 -7.20 20.58 -4.20
C ALA A 283 -6.02 21.53 -4.39
N ILE A 284 -6.17 22.74 -3.89
CA ILE A 284 -5.08 23.70 -3.67
C ILE A 284 -4.94 23.93 -2.17
N VAL A 285 -3.73 24.26 -1.72
CA VAL A 285 -3.51 24.71 -0.34
C VAL A 285 -3.83 26.20 -0.29
N ARG A 286 -4.74 26.61 0.60
CA ARG A 286 -5.30 27.96 0.67
C ARG A 286 -4.27 29.08 0.76
N ASP A 287 -3.22 28.88 1.56
CA ASP A 287 -2.21 29.88 1.84
C ASP A 287 -0.94 29.72 0.97
N ASP A 288 -0.96 28.77 0.03
CA ASP A 288 0.15 28.62 -0.92
C ASP A 288 0.11 29.72 -1.99
N LYS A 289 1.16 30.51 -2.03
CA LYS A 289 1.32 31.58 -3.03
C LYS A 289 1.34 31.08 -4.47
N ASN A 290 1.67 29.79 -4.66
CA ASN A 290 1.77 29.19 -5.99
C ASN A 290 0.44 28.64 -6.51
N LEU A 291 -0.58 28.49 -5.63
CA LEU A 291 -1.92 27.97 -5.96
C LEU A 291 -1.89 26.69 -6.85
N ARG A 292 -0.88 25.86 -6.66
CA ARG A 292 -0.70 24.67 -7.50
C ARG A 292 -1.65 23.56 -7.07
N PRO A 293 -2.40 22.95 -8.01
CA PRO A 293 -3.24 21.82 -7.68
C PRO A 293 -2.43 20.62 -7.18
N ILE A 294 -2.83 20.05 -6.06
CA ILE A 294 -2.23 18.87 -5.45
C ILE A 294 -3.19 17.70 -5.48
N ALA A 295 -2.63 16.50 -5.51
CA ALA A 295 -3.36 15.25 -5.38
C ALA A 295 -3.89 15.07 -3.96
N ILE A 296 -5.08 14.48 -3.82
CA ILE A 296 -5.77 14.31 -2.53
C ILE A 296 -6.00 12.84 -2.14
N GLY A 297 -5.50 11.91 -2.94
CA GLY A 297 -5.69 10.48 -2.67
C GLY A 297 -5.23 10.05 -1.28
N GLY A 298 -4.19 10.71 -0.72
CA GLY A 298 -3.76 10.51 0.66
C GLY A 298 -4.82 10.90 1.69
N ALA A 299 -5.47 12.06 1.51
CA ALA A 299 -6.56 12.54 2.35
C ALA A 299 -7.77 11.60 2.28
N ILE A 300 -8.16 11.20 1.08
CA ILE A 300 -9.26 10.25 0.85
C ILE A 300 -8.97 8.91 1.54
N ALA A 301 -7.76 8.36 1.41
CA ALA A 301 -7.38 7.14 2.12
C ALA A 301 -7.51 7.29 3.64
N GLY A 302 -7.09 8.44 4.20
CA GLY A 302 -7.24 8.76 5.62
C GLY A 302 -8.69 8.84 6.08
N LEU A 303 -9.55 9.51 5.29
CA LEU A 303 -10.99 9.61 5.56
C LEU A 303 -11.68 8.25 5.51
N LEU A 304 -11.36 7.40 4.52
CA LEU A 304 -11.89 6.05 4.43
C LEU A 304 -11.51 5.20 5.65
N CYS A 305 -10.24 5.21 6.06
CA CYS A 305 -9.79 4.52 7.27
C CYS A 305 -10.47 5.05 8.54
N LYS A 306 -10.72 6.37 8.61
CA LYS A 306 -11.45 7.00 9.72
C LYS A 306 -12.91 6.60 9.75
N LEU A 307 -13.57 6.60 8.58
CA LEU A 307 -14.98 6.20 8.44
C LEU A 307 -15.16 4.75 8.90
N ASP A 308 -14.31 3.84 8.41
CA ASP A 308 -14.39 2.42 8.75
C ASP A 308 -14.31 2.16 10.25
N ARG A 309 -13.36 2.84 10.89
CA ARG A 309 -13.16 2.72 12.34
C ARG A 309 -14.32 3.25 13.16
N LEU A 310 -14.99 4.30 12.69
CA LEU A 310 -16.06 4.97 13.43
C LEU A 310 -17.44 4.40 13.12
N HIS A 311 -17.68 3.98 11.90
CA HIS A 311 -19.02 3.69 11.39
C HIS A 311 -19.09 2.40 10.55
N GLY A 312 -17.96 1.89 10.06
CA GLY A 312 -17.89 0.75 9.16
C GLY A 312 -17.83 1.13 7.67
N PRO A 313 -17.34 0.20 6.80
CA PRO A 313 -17.15 0.45 5.36
C PRO A 313 -18.45 0.54 4.56
N TRP A 314 -19.59 0.19 5.18
CA TRP A 314 -20.94 0.30 4.61
C TRP A 314 -21.53 1.70 4.71
N GLU A 315 -20.87 2.61 5.39
CA GLU A 315 -21.29 3.99 5.54
C GLU A 315 -20.70 4.90 4.47
N ASP A 316 -21.37 6.02 4.24
CA ASP A 316 -21.04 6.98 3.21
C ASP A 316 -20.34 8.21 3.77
N LEU A 317 -19.23 8.61 3.16
CA LEU A 317 -18.47 9.81 3.55
C LEU A 317 -19.32 11.07 3.45
N ASP A 318 -20.13 11.21 2.40
CA ASP A 318 -21.00 12.37 2.17
C ASP A 318 -22.11 12.45 3.21
N GLN A 319 -22.84 11.35 3.43
CA GLN A 319 -23.93 11.30 4.41
C GLN A 319 -23.44 11.53 5.84
N ARG A 320 -22.22 11.11 6.17
CA ARG A 320 -21.60 11.36 7.47
C ARG A 320 -20.95 12.74 7.58
N GLY A 321 -20.97 13.54 6.51
CA GLY A 321 -20.47 14.90 6.52
C GLY A 321 -18.95 15.01 6.65
N PHE A 322 -18.21 14.04 6.11
CA PHE A 322 -16.76 14.10 6.13
C PHE A 322 -16.24 15.19 5.19
N ALA A 323 -15.24 15.91 5.65
CA ALA A 323 -14.64 17.04 4.94
C ALA A 323 -13.11 16.92 4.95
N LEU A 324 -12.49 17.54 3.96
CA LEU A 324 -11.06 17.77 3.97
C LEU A 324 -10.69 18.81 5.03
N ASN A 325 -9.42 18.83 5.43
CA ASN A 325 -8.91 19.82 6.35
C ASN A 325 -9.11 21.25 5.76
N ARG A 326 -9.14 22.27 6.64
CA ARG A 326 -9.49 23.65 6.25
C ARG A 326 -8.50 24.31 5.28
N GLU A 327 -7.31 23.79 5.18
CA GLU A 327 -6.26 24.30 4.27
C GLU A 327 -6.48 23.82 2.84
N LEU A 328 -7.17 22.70 2.65
CA LEU A 328 -7.44 22.12 1.35
C LEU A 328 -8.77 22.63 0.80
N VAL A 329 -8.70 23.33 -0.32
CA VAL A 329 -9.89 23.81 -1.03
C VAL A 329 -9.90 23.26 -2.45
N PRO A 330 -11.06 23.04 -3.08
CA PRO A 330 -11.13 22.58 -4.45
C PRO A 330 -10.39 23.52 -5.39
N ALA A 331 -9.60 22.98 -6.30
CA ALA A 331 -8.90 23.78 -7.32
C ALA A 331 -9.86 24.41 -8.35
N ILE A 332 -11.08 23.86 -8.44
CA ILE A 332 -12.14 24.28 -9.37
C ILE A 332 -13.45 24.24 -8.58
N ASP A 333 -14.25 25.29 -8.71
CA ASP A 333 -15.59 25.31 -8.11
C ASP A 333 -16.52 24.38 -8.89
N ILE A 334 -17.14 23.43 -8.20
CA ILE A 334 -18.10 22.50 -8.76
C ILE A 334 -19.51 22.86 -8.28
N PHE A 335 -20.38 23.17 -9.19
CA PHE A 335 -21.80 23.43 -8.90
C PHE A 335 -22.56 22.11 -8.68
N SER A 336 -23.66 22.17 -7.94
CA SER A 336 -24.46 20.98 -7.60
C SER A 336 -24.94 20.21 -8.84
N SER A 337 -25.31 20.92 -9.92
CA SER A 337 -25.68 20.29 -11.20
C SER A 337 -24.56 19.45 -11.80
N ASP A 338 -23.34 19.99 -11.76
CA ASP A 338 -22.16 19.37 -12.34
C ASP A 338 -21.70 18.18 -11.49
N ALA A 339 -21.81 18.30 -10.15
CA ALA A 339 -21.53 17.22 -9.24
C ALA A 339 -22.39 15.98 -9.54
N HIS A 340 -23.69 16.15 -9.78
CA HIS A 340 -24.56 15.04 -10.17
C HIS A 340 -24.14 14.37 -11.50
N ILE A 341 -23.69 15.15 -12.46
CA ILE A 341 -23.22 14.61 -13.74
C ILE A 341 -21.92 13.83 -13.54
N LEU A 342 -20.97 14.38 -12.79
CA LEU A 342 -19.70 13.71 -12.48
C LEU A 342 -19.91 12.38 -11.75
N VAL A 343 -20.79 12.35 -10.75
CA VAL A 343 -21.11 11.13 -10.00
C VAL A 343 -21.73 10.07 -10.92
N LYS A 344 -22.60 10.45 -11.85
CA LYS A 344 -23.14 9.51 -12.87
C LYS A 344 -22.07 8.92 -13.78
N GLU A 345 -20.97 9.61 -13.99
CA GLU A 345 -19.83 9.13 -14.78
C GLU A 345 -18.79 8.39 -13.92
N GLY A 346 -19.10 8.08 -12.65
CA GLY A 346 -18.23 7.33 -11.74
C GLY A 346 -17.17 8.19 -11.03
N LEU A 347 -17.26 9.51 -11.10
CA LEU A 347 -16.34 10.43 -10.40
C LEU A 347 -16.98 10.98 -9.15
N ASN A 348 -16.36 10.73 -7.98
CA ASN A 348 -16.71 11.42 -6.75
C ASN A 348 -16.20 12.86 -6.77
N VAL A 349 -16.77 13.72 -5.94
CA VAL A 349 -16.53 15.16 -6.02
C VAL A 349 -16.05 15.71 -4.69
N ILE A 350 -15.10 16.63 -4.70
CA ILE A 350 -14.86 17.53 -3.60
C ILE A 350 -15.45 18.90 -3.92
N ALA A 351 -16.27 19.43 -3.03
CA ALA A 351 -16.96 20.70 -3.24
C ALA A 351 -16.93 21.58 -1.97
N GLY A 352 -16.70 22.87 -2.16
CA GLY A 352 -16.75 23.85 -1.09
C GLY A 352 -18.19 24.27 -0.84
N LYS A 353 -18.77 24.00 0.35
CA LYS A 353 -20.08 24.56 0.75
C LYS A 353 -19.95 25.94 1.37
N ASN A 354 -18.83 26.22 2.03
CA ASN A 354 -18.51 27.50 2.66
C ASN A 354 -16.99 27.68 2.69
N PRO A 355 -16.46 28.90 2.82
CA PRO A 355 -15.03 29.11 3.01
C PRO A 355 -14.50 28.31 4.20
N GLY A 356 -13.62 27.34 3.96
CA GLY A 356 -13.02 26.48 4.97
C GLY A 356 -13.71 25.14 5.21
N HIS A 357 -14.71 24.77 4.42
CA HIS A 357 -15.35 23.46 4.48
C HIS A 357 -15.44 22.84 3.07
N THR A 358 -14.43 22.03 2.73
CA THR A 358 -14.43 21.23 1.51
C THR A 358 -15.02 19.87 1.84
N MET A 359 -16.26 19.65 1.41
CA MET A 359 -16.96 18.39 1.60
C MET A 359 -16.52 17.36 0.56
N VAL A 360 -16.55 16.11 0.98
CA VAL A 360 -16.36 14.96 0.11
C VAL A 360 -17.74 14.44 -0.28
N CYS A 361 -18.09 14.48 -1.55
CA CYS A 361 -19.41 14.15 -2.08
C CYS A 361 -19.35 12.99 -3.07
N GLY A 362 -20.41 12.16 -3.06
CA GLY A 362 -20.48 10.95 -3.87
C GLY A 362 -19.92 9.73 -3.17
N SER A 363 -20.40 8.58 -3.58
CA SER A 363 -20.02 7.27 -3.03
C SER A 363 -20.10 6.23 -4.14
N VAL A 364 -19.33 6.46 -5.21
CA VAL A 364 -19.33 5.64 -6.41
C VAL A 364 -17.94 5.11 -6.73
N THR A 365 -17.90 3.95 -7.36
CA THR A 365 -16.69 3.40 -7.98
C THR A 365 -16.59 3.85 -9.44
N LEU A 366 -15.44 3.63 -10.08
CA LEU A 366 -15.26 3.93 -11.50
C LEU A 366 -16.07 3.02 -12.43
N ALA A 367 -16.74 1.99 -11.90
CA ALA A 367 -17.68 1.15 -12.67
C ALA A 367 -19.10 1.75 -12.75
N HIS A 368 -19.40 2.78 -11.94
CA HIS A 368 -20.73 3.38 -11.90
C HIS A 368 -21.11 4.00 -13.25
N GLY A 369 -22.34 3.73 -13.71
CA GLY A 369 -22.84 4.24 -14.98
C GLY A 369 -22.25 3.57 -16.23
N THR A 370 -21.40 2.57 -16.08
CA THR A 370 -20.88 1.78 -17.19
C THR A 370 -21.76 0.56 -17.45
N GLN A 371 -21.88 0.13 -18.71
CA GLN A 371 -22.66 -1.09 -19.06
C GLN A 371 -22.02 -2.38 -18.54
N VAL A 372 -20.76 -2.33 -18.12
CA VAL A 372 -19.97 -3.47 -17.66
C VAL A 372 -19.66 -3.28 -16.19
N GLY A 373 -20.41 -3.90 -15.29
CA GLY A 373 -20.08 -3.94 -13.88
C GLY A 373 -20.86 -2.99 -12.96
N ASP A 374 -22.03 -2.55 -13.34
CA ASP A 374 -22.92 -1.68 -12.54
C ASP A 374 -23.33 -2.32 -11.18
N GLU A 375 -23.13 -3.63 -11.04
CA GLU A 375 -23.36 -4.40 -9.81
C GLU A 375 -22.60 -3.85 -8.60
N PHE A 376 -21.44 -3.24 -8.82
CA PHE A 376 -20.59 -2.61 -7.81
C PHE A 376 -20.30 -1.14 -8.10
N GLY A 377 -21.25 -0.45 -8.69
CA GLY A 377 -21.17 1.00 -8.87
C GLY A 377 -21.19 1.78 -7.55
N SER A 378 -21.78 1.21 -6.47
CA SER A 378 -21.75 1.78 -5.13
C SER A 378 -20.44 1.46 -4.41
N LEU A 379 -19.76 2.49 -3.91
CA LEU A 379 -18.52 2.36 -3.13
C LEU A 379 -18.75 1.63 -1.80
N THR A 380 -19.79 1.98 -1.07
CA THR A 380 -20.14 1.38 0.22
C THR A 380 -20.43 -0.11 0.08
N THR A 381 -21.24 -0.47 -0.90
CA THR A 381 -21.54 -1.87 -1.22
C THR A 381 -20.29 -2.65 -1.60
N ARG A 382 -19.45 -2.09 -2.48
CA ARG A 382 -18.22 -2.76 -2.88
C ARG A 382 -17.26 -2.98 -1.72
N ARG A 383 -17.06 -1.98 -0.88
CA ARG A 383 -16.17 -2.06 0.29
C ARG A 383 -16.69 -3.06 1.33
N LEU A 384 -17.99 -3.10 1.57
CA LEU A 384 -18.60 -4.11 2.43
C LEU A 384 -18.34 -5.53 1.89
N CYS A 385 -18.55 -5.76 0.59
CA CYS A 385 -18.29 -7.05 -0.04
C CYS A 385 -16.82 -7.46 0.06
N LEU A 386 -15.88 -6.53 -0.16
CA LEU A 386 -14.45 -6.79 -0.02
C LEU A 386 -14.07 -7.14 1.43
N MET A 387 -14.60 -6.40 2.41
CA MET A 387 -14.37 -6.68 3.82
C MET A 387 -14.89 -8.08 4.20
N ILE A 388 -16.13 -8.41 3.85
CA ILE A 388 -16.74 -9.74 4.13
C ILE A 388 -15.89 -10.83 3.49
N THR A 389 -15.57 -10.70 2.22
CA THR A 389 -14.77 -11.68 1.48
C THR A 389 -13.40 -11.91 2.11
N ASN A 390 -12.67 -10.82 2.41
CA ASN A 390 -11.34 -10.90 2.99
C ASN A 390 -11.36 -11.51 4.41
N ALA A 391 -12.36 -11.14 5.22
CA ALA A 391 -12.51 -11.68 6.57
C ALA A 391 -12.80 -13.18 6.55
N ILE A 392 -13.71 -13.62 5.69
CA ILE A 392 -14.06 -15.05 5.54
C ILE A 392 -12.88 -15.83 4.96
N ASP A 393 -12.21 -15.33 3.92
CA ASP A 393 -11.04 -15.98 3.34
C ASP A 393 -9.98 -16.29 4.40
N ARG A 394 -9.61 -15.29 5.20
CA ARG A 394 -8.62 -15.50 6.28
C ARG A 394 -9.07 -16.52 7.31
N ALA A 395 -10.32 -16.42 7.75
CA ALA A 395 -10.84 -17.25 8.83
C ALA A 395 -11.08 -18.72 8.44
N THR A 396 -11.17 -19.00 7.14
CA THR A 396 -11.54 -20.32 6.63
C THR A 396 -10.44 -21.01 5.81
N ARG A 397 -9.26 -20.41 5.66
CA ARG A 397 -8.10 -21.01 4.95
C ARG A 397 -7.69 -22.40 5.48
N TRP A 398 -7.82 -22.63 6.77
CA TRP A 398 -7.49 -23.92 7.38
C TRP A 398 -8.34 -25.08 6.85
N ALA A 399 -9.56 -24.80 6.41
CA ALA A 399 -10.52 -25.81 5.99
C ALA A 399 -10.17 -26.45 4.63
N VAL A 400 -9.28 -25.88 3.89
CA VAL A 400 -8.77 -26.43 2.62
C VAL A 400 -8.03 -27.76 2.84
N PHE A 401 -7.49 -27.98 4.04
CA PHE A 401 -6.78 -29.21 4.39
C PHE A 401 -7.74 -30.38 4.72
N ASP A 402 -9.02 -30.11 4.99
CA ASP A 402 -10.04 -31.12 5.25
C ASP A 402 -11.41 -30.77 4.61
N PRO A 403 -11.47 -30.66 3.27
CA PRO A 403 -12.64 -30.12 2.58
C PRO A 403 -13.87 -31.04 2.62
N ASN A 404 -13.70 -32.33 2.95
CA ASN A 404 -14.77 -33.32 2.93
C ASN A 404 -15.40 -33.57 4.31
N SER A 405 -14.89 -32.97 5.37
CA SER A 405 -15.39 -33.10 6.73
C SER A 405 -16.71 -32.36 6.93
N THR A 406 -17.79 -33.09 7.31
CA THR A 406 -19.07 -32.47 7.68
C THR A 406 -18.88 -31.52 8.88
N ALA A 407 -18.08 -31.94 9.85
CA ALA A 407 -17.78 -31.13 11.03
C ALA A 407 -17.03 -29.82 10.67
N ALA A 408 -16.11 -29.87 9.69
CA ALA A 408 -15.42 -28.65 9.20
C ALA A 408 -16.40 -27.67 8.54
N ARG A 409 -17.35 -28.19 7.74
CA ARG A 409 -18.37 -27.36 7.09
C ARG A 409 -19.32 -26.71 8.08
N GLU A 410 -19.84 -27.48 9.04
CA GLU A 410 -20.69 -26.93 10.11
C GLU A 410 -19.97 -25.85 10.91
N ARG A 411 -18.70 -26.05 11.21
CA ARG A 411 -17.87 -25.09 11.89
C ARG A 411 -17.68 -23.79 11.07
N ILE A 412 -17.49 -23.89 9.74
CA ILE A 412 -17.43 -22.74 8.83
C ILE A 412 -18.76 -21.99 8.84
N VAL A 413 -19.88 -22.69 8.63
CA VAL A 413 -21.21 -22.08 8.61
C VAL A 413 -21.48 -21.34 9.91
N ASN A 414 -21.21 -21.96 11.06
CA ASN A 414 -21.43 -21.34 12.37
C ASN A 414 -20.56 -20.08 12.57
N LYS A 415 -19.28 -20.14 12.16
CA LYS A 415 -18.37 -18.97 12.24
C LYS A 415 -18.81 -17.83 11.33
N VAL A 416 -19.11 -18.15 10.09
CA VAL A 416 -19.54 -17.14 9.10
C VAL A 416 -20.90 -16.57 9.51
N HIS A 417 -21.83 -17.40 9.99
CA HIS A 417 -23.12 -16.93 10.48
C HIS A 417 -22.96 -15.98 11.67
N ALA A 418 -22.13 -16.30 12.67
CA ALA A 418 -21.85 -15.43 13.79
C ALA A 418 -21.24 -14.09 13.36
N PHE A 419 -20.36 -14.11 12.36
CA PHE A 419 -19.78 -12.91 11.77
C PHE A 419 -20.84 -12.04 11.07
N MET A 420 -21.72 -12.65 10.27
CA MET A 420 -22.79 -11.95 9.58
C MET A 420 -23.81 -11.36 10.58
N CYS A 421 -24.13 -12.07 11.69
CA CYS A 421 -24.92 -11.50 12.78
C CYS A 421 -24.27 -10.25 13.38
N ALA A 422 -22.97 -10.31 13.68
CA ALA A 422 -22.24 -9.15 14.21
C ALA A 422 -22.24 -7.95 13.25
N LEU A 423 -22.21 -8.18 11.95
CA LEU A 423 -22.34 -7.14 10.93
C LEU A 423 -23.77 -6.57 10.87
N SER A 424 -24.82 -7.44 11.00
CA SER A 424 -26.21 -7.01 11.07
C SER A 424 -26.44 -6.12 12.29
N ASP A 425 -25.96 -6.55 13.45
CA ASP A 425 -26.03 -5.78 14.71
C ASP A 425 -25.32 -4.42 14.60
N ALA A 426 -24.25 -4.35 13.80
CA ALA A 426 -23.51 -3.12 13.53
C ALA A 426 -24.17 -2.22 12.46
N GLY A 427 -25.28 -2.66 11.85
CA GLY A 427 -26.04 -1.90 10.84
C GLY A 427 -25.49 -2.00 9.42
N ALA A 428 -24.67 -3.02 9.11
CA ALA A 428 -24.13 -3.24 7.78
C ALA A 428 -25.19 -3.67 6.75
N PHE A 429 -26.32 -4.20 7.20
CA PHE A 429 -27.41 -4.72 6.37
C PHE A 429 -28.68 -3.90 6.57
N LYS A 430 -29.52 -3.87 5.54
CA LYS A 430 -30.80 -3.19 5.56
C LYS A 430 -31.83 -3.91 6.44
N ASP A 431 -31.74 -5.23 6.49
CA ASP A 431 -32.57 -6.12 7.27
C ASP A 431 -31.71 -7.24 7.88
N ASP A 432 -32.27 -7.97 8.85
CA ASP A 432 -31.58 -9.07 9.54
C ASP A 432 -31.60 -10.38 8.73
N HIS A 433 -32.08 -10.34 7.49
CA HIS A 433 -32.17 -11.50 6.63
C HIS A 433 -30.91 -11.68 5.79
N PHE A 434 -30.14 -12.72 6.07
CA PHE A 434 -29.01 -13.15 5.25
C PHE A 434 -28.92 -14.66 5.18
N LEU A 435 -28.36 -15.16 4.09
CA LEU A 435 -28.14 -16.58 3.85
C LEU A 435 -26.66 -16.90 3.97
N VAL A 436 -26.34 -17.97 4.69
CA VAL A 436 -25.01 -18.58 4.74
C VAL A 436 -25.13 -20.05 4.43
N GLN A 437 -24.50 -20.50 3.35
CA GLN A 437 -24.44 -21.92 2.97
C GLN A 437 -22.99 -22.30 2.66
N CYS A 438 -22.59 -23.49 3.07
CA CYS A 438 -21.31 -24.07 2.73
C CYS A 438 -21.55 -25.40 2.02
N ASP A 439 -21.20 -25.46 0.73
CA ASP A 439 -21.32 -26.66 -0.07
C ASP A 439 -19.95 -27.24 -0.39
N ALA A 440 -19.79 -28.54 -0.25
CA ALA A 440 -18.65 -29.23 -0.81
C ALA A 440 -18.98 -29.42 -2.29
N GLY A 441 -18.20 -28.85 -3.18
CA GLY A 441 -18.37 -28.87 -4.64
C GLY A 441 -18.56 -30.28 -5.25
N THR A 442 -19.58 -31.03 -4.78
CA THR A 442 -19.77 -32.45 -4.99
C THR A 442 -20.82 -32.78 -6.02
N ARG A 443 -21.33 -31.88 -6.82
CA ARG A 443 -22.39 -32.31 -7.77
C ARG A 443 -22.10 -32.14 -9.26
N ARG A 444 -20.88 -31.96 -9.75
CA ARG A 444 -20.59 -32.23 -11.18
C ARG A 444 -19.11 -32.47 -11.47
N LYS A 445 -18.77 -33.77 -11.66
CA LYS A 445 -17.56 -34.42 -12.22
C LYS A 445 -16.55 -34.99 -11.23
N PRO A 446 -16.14 -36.28 -11.41
CA PRO A 446 -15.35 -37.03 -10.41
C PRO A 446 -13.84 -36.80 -10.45
N VAL A 447 -13.33 -35.83 -11.20
CA VAL A 447 -11.87 -35.62 -11.33
C VAL A 447 -11.57 -34.11 -11.51
N ASP A 448 -11.70 -33.34 -10.44
CA ASP A 448 -11.18 -31.98 -10.42
C ASP A 448 -10.18 -31.88 -9.27
N PRO A 449 -8.86 -31.71 -9.53
CA PRO A 449 -7.85 -31.53 -8.51
C PRO A 449 -8.01 -30.22 -7.71
N ASP A 450 -8.87 -29.33 -8.13
CA ASP A 450 -9.21 -28.06 -7.47
C ASP A 450 -10.40 -28.18 -6.50
N ARG A 451 -10.55 -29.31 -5.78
CA ARG A 451 -11.58 -29.47 -4.76
C ARG A 451 -11.36 -28.48 -3.62
N GLY A 452 -12.07 -27.37 -3.69
CA GLY A 452 -12.15 -26.37 -2.64
C GLY A 452 -13.50 -26.40 -1.93
N ILE A 453 -13.59 -25.57 -0.89
CA ILE A 453 -14.85 -25.29 -0.19
C ILE A 453 -15.52 -24.10 -0.85
N THR A 454 -16.82 -24.19 -1.11
CA THR A 454 -17.63 -23.09 -1.63
C THR A 454 -18.55 -22.57 -0.53
N ILE A 455 -18.44 -21.28 -0.23
CA ILE A 455 -19.31 -20.58 0.72
C ILE A 455 -20.19 -19.64 -0.10
N LEU A 456 -21.51 -19.79 0.06
CA LEU A 456 -22.50 -18.95 -0.57
C LEU A 456 -23.11 -18.02 0.49
N LEU A 457 -23.14 -16.74 0.15
CA LEU A 457 -23.72 -15.69 0.99
C LEU A 457 -24.76 -14.93 0.18
N ALA A 458 -25.85 -14.54 0.80
CA ALA A 458 -26.78 -13.56 0.24
C ALA A 458 -27.24 -12.60 1.36
N PHE A 459 -27.24 -11.30 1.09
CA PHE A 459 -27.61 -10.27 2.06
C PHE A 459 -28.03 -8.97 1.34
N HIS A 460 -28.74 -8.10 2.06
CA HIS A 460 -29.09 -6.74 1.59
C HIS A 460 -28.17 -5.71 2.23
N PRO A 461 -27.26 -5.07 1.51
CA PRO A 461 -26.39 -4.03 2.07
C PRO A 461 -27.21 -2.84 2.59
N ALA A 462 -26.74 -2.19 3.65
CA ALA A 462 -27.29 -0.92 4.09
C ALA A 462 -27.24 0.11 2.94
N GLY A 463 -28.33 0.84 2.73
CA GLY A 463 -28.41 1.84 1.65
C GLY A 463 -28.67 1.28 0.24
N SER A 464 -28.73 -0.03 0.05
CA SER A 464 -29.11 -0.67 -1.21
C SER A 464 -30.50 -1.28 -1.16
N ASN A 465 -31.19 -1.34 -2.31
CA ASN A 465 -32.44 -2.06 -2.48
C ASN A 465 -32.23 -3.45 -3.13
N GLU A 466 -31.01 -3.80 -3.42
CA GLU A 466 -30.64 -5.01 -4.15
C GLU A 466 -29.99 -6.04 -3.25
N THR A 467 -30.36 -7.31 -3.46
CA THR A 467 -29.70 -8.43 -2.79
C THR A 467 -28.38 -8.74 -3.46
N ILE A 468 -27.33 -8.83 -2.68
CA ILE A 468 -26.02 -9.27 -3.14
C ILE A 468 -25.84 -10.73 -2.82
N SER A 469 -25.39 -11.50 -3.81
CA SER A 469 -24.97 -12.89 -3.65
C SER A 469 -23.48 -13.00 -3.91
N LEU A 470 -22.74 -13.48 -2.92
CA LEU A 470 -21.29 -13.75 -3.00
C LEU A 470 -21.03 -15.25 -2.98
N THR A 471 -20.21 -15.71 -3.91
CA THR A 471 -19.70 -17.09 -3.92
C THR A 471 -18.20 -17.03 -3.66
N ILE A 472 -17.77 -17.52 -2.50
CA ILE A 472 -16.38 -17.57 -2.09
C ILE A 472 -15.89 -18.99 -2.29
N GLN A 473 -14.96 -19.21 -3.23
CA GLN A 473 -14.34 -20.49 -3.48
C GLN A 473 -12.92 -20.51 -2.91
N GLN A 474 -12.69 -21.40 -1.97
CA GLN A 474 -11.36 -21.62 -1.40
C GLN A 474 -10.76 -22.91 -1.90
N THR A 475 -9.58 -22.82 -2.52
CA THR A 475 -8.77 -23.95 -2.95
C THR A 475 -7.41 -23.91 -2.26
N ALA A 476 -6.68 -25.03 -2.23
CA ALA A 476 -5.33 -25.09 -1.65
C ALA A 476 -4.34 -24.06 -2.25
N ALA A 477 -4.57 -23.66 -3.50
CA ALA A 477 -3.71 -22.73 -4.22
C ALA A 477 -4.21 -21.28 -4.21
N ARG A 478 -5.52 -21.02 -4.06
CA ARG A 478 -6.12 -19.67 -4.18
C ARG A 478 -7.51 -19.60 -3.56
N CYS A 479 -7.85 -18.42 -3.00
CA CYS A 479 -9.23 -17.99 -2.87
C CYS A 479 -9.70 -17.36 -4.18
N ARG A 480 -10.81 -17.83 -4.74
CA ARG A 480 -11.50 -17.18 -5.87
C ARG A 480 -12.83 -16.67 -5.36
N VAL A 481 -13.07 -15.39 -5.54
CA VAL A 481 -14.40 -14.82 -5.34
C VAL A 481 -15.04 -14.70 -6.71
N ALA A 482 -16.13 -15.41 -6.91
CA ALA A 482 -17.03 -15.18 -8.02
C ALA A 482 -18.27 -14.51 -7.44
N THR A 483 -18.56 -13.32 -7.92
CA THR A 483 -19.84 -12.67 -7.69
C THR A 483 -20.74 -13.12 -8.82
N THR A 484 -21.80 -13.83 -8.47
CA THR A 484 -22.89 -14.05 -9.42
C THR A 484 -23.90 -12.93 -9.23
N ALA A 485 -24.18 -12.26 -10.33
CA ALA A 485 -25.12 -11.16 -10.43
C ALA A 485 -26.46 -11.43 -9.75
N PHE A 486 -27.06 -10.36 -9.31
CA PHE A 486 -28.41 -10.12 -8.87
C PHE A 486 -29.44 -11.04 -9.53
N ALA A 487 -29.78 -12.14 -8.89
CA ALA A 487 -31.04 -12.82 -9.16
C ALA A 487 -31.98 -12.48 -8.01
N PRO A 488 -33.15 -11.90 -8.25
CA PRO A 488 -34.15 -11.79 -7.19
C PRO A 488 -34.45 -13.20 -6.71
N VAL A 489 -34.21 -13.47 -5.44
CA VAL A 489 -34.67 -14.69 -4.80
C VAL A 489 -36.18 -14.64 -4.86
N ARG A 490 -36.79 -15.37 -5.79
CA ARG A 490 -38.22 -15.69 -5.68
C ARG A 490 -38.38 -16.52 -4.41
N ALA A 491 -38.94 -15.89 -3.39
CA ALA A 491 -39.51 -16.63 -2.26
C ALA A 491 -40.57 -17.56 -2.85
N GLU A 492 -40.27 -18.83 -2.99
CA GLU A 492 -41.31 -19.84 -3.05
C GLU A 492 -41.94 -19.91 -1.67
N VAL A 493 -43.11 -19.26 -1.59
CA VAL A 493 -44.06 -19.44 -0.49
C VAL A 493 -44.58 -20.86 -0.64
N ALA A 494 -44.23 -21.75 0.29
CA ALA A 494 -44.90 -22.97 0.54
C ALA A 494 -45.66 -22.86 1.88
#